data_5dbd1e3835fc4ef08c1717565fb56b8d
#
_entry.id   5dbd1e3835fc4ef08c1717565fb56b8d
#
_cell.length_a   1.000
_cell.length_b   1.000
_cell.length_c   1.000
_cell.angle_alpha   90.00
_cell.angle_beta   90.00
_cell.angle_gamma   90.00
#
_symmetry.space_group_name_H-M   'P 1'
#
loop_
_entity.id
_entity.type
_entity.pdbx_description
1 polymer ?
#
loop_
_entity_poly.entity_id
_entity_poly.type
_entity_poly.pdbx_seq_one_letter_code
_entity_poly.pdbx_strand_id
1 'polypeptide(L)'
;MTRVIHTGDTHVGYRQYHSPERRQDFLDAFEAVVDDAVEQRSTGSRTESDDAIEATGEAVDAVVHAGDLFHDRRPDLPDLLGVLSALRRLDDADVPFLAIVGNHEATRGSQWLDLFENLGLATRLDADPTVVGDTAFYGLDHVPRSRRDDLDYDFAPPPADATATALVAHGLFTPFAHADWDTEAMLDAASVDFDAVLLGDNHVPDTARVDGTWVTYCGSTERASADERDARGYNLVEFGDDAGGDATVDIRRRSLDTRPFVFVDVELAEGEGVERVRERVREHDLADAVAVVTITGEGAPVTPAAIEDAAVEDGALLARVTDHRAVGGDTADTAPDVDFADPDAAVRERVREMDLSDLGRRLDETVRDDAVADSNVRDRIASAVGDAVADDSLDDLLAADDGDAASGADSEQRTAEGAEVPEADADEQVSMEDYL
;
A
#
# COMPACT_ATOMS: atom_id res chain seq x y z
N MET A 1 -24.50 -19.97 -1.45
CA MET A 1 -24.11 -18.66 -2.04
C MET A 1 -23.56 -17.79 -0.93
N THR A 2 -22.31 -17.36 -1.00
CA THR A 2 -21.62 -16.56 0.00
C THR A 2 -21.29 -15.19 -0.57
N ARG A 3 -21.55 -14.10 0.18
CA ARG A 3 -21.23 -12.73 -0.22
C ARG A 3 -20.32 -12.09 0.80
N VAL A 4 -19.17 -11.58 0.35
CA VAL A 4 -18.20 -10.94 1.22
C VAL A 4 -17.83 -9.54 0.73
N ILE A 5 -17.51 -8.65 1.65
CA ILE A 5 -16.74 -7.45 1.37
C ILE A 5 -15.27 -7.82 1.32
N HIS A 6 -14.61 -7.62 0.18
CA HIS A 6 -13.16 -7.72 0.03
C HIS A 6 -12.56 -6.31 0.09
N THR A 7 -11.79 -6.05 1.14
CA THR A 7 -11.08 -4.80 1.41
C THR A 7 -9.63 -5.07 1.80
N GLY A 8 -8.80 -4.05 1.84
CA GLY A 8 -7.39 -4.12 2.22
C GLY A 8 -6.79 -2.73 2.16
N ASP A 9 -5.49 -2.61 2.44
CA ASP A 9 -4.73 -1.36 2.32
C ASP A 9 -5.45 -0.18 3.00
N THR A 10 -5.97 -0.44 4.20
CA THR A 10 -6.71 0.55 4.99
C THR A 10 -5.78 1.52 5.71
N HIS A 11 -4.53 1.13 5.95
CA HIS A 11 -3.46 1.95 6.51
C HIS A 11 -3.89 2.83 7.68
N VAL A 12 -4.70 2.30 8.61
CA VAL A 12 -5.12 3.05 9.79
C VAL A 12 -3.91 3.57 10.55
N GLY A 13 -3.91 4.88 10.83
CA GLY A 13 -2.81 5.58 11.48
C GLY A 13 -1.88 6.32 10.54
N TYR A 14 -2.05 6.21 9.21
CA TYR A 14 -1.21 6.93 8.25
C TYR A 14 -1.44 8.45 8.34
N ARG A 15 -0.38 9.18 8.66
CA ARG A 15 -0.38 10.64 8.75
C ARG A 15 0.10 11.26 7.43
N GLN A 16 -0.64 11.01 6.36
CA GLN A 16 -0.31 11.58 5.05
C GLN A 16 -0.13 13.10 5.17
N TYR A 17 0.96 13.62 4.60
CA TYR A 17 1.36 15.03 4.68
C TYR A 17 1.52 15.57 6.11
N HIS A 18 1.75 14.70 7.11
CA HIS A 18 1.81 15.04 8.53
C HIS A 18 0.51 15.63 9.10
N SER A 19 -0.62 15.50 8.40
CA SER A 19 -1.92 16.00 8.85
C SER A 19 -2.58 15.03 9.83
N PRO A 20 -3.07 15.51 10.98
CA PRO A 20 -3.89 14.72 11.88
C PRO A 20 -5.27 14.41 11.29
N GLU A 21 -5.82 15.29 10.44
CA GLU A 21 -7.08 15.09 9.74
C GLU A 21 -6.94 13.94 8.75
N ARG A 22 -5.83 13.89 7.98
CA ARG A 22 -5.57 12.77 7.06
C ARG A 22 -5.43 11.44 7.81
N ARG A 23 -4.83 11.45 8.99
CA ARG A 23 -4.80 10.24 9.83
C ARG A 23 -6.21 9.76 10.20
N GLN A 24 -7.10 10.69 10.54
CA GLN A 24 -8.48 10.36 10.86
C GLN A 24 -9.24 9.82 9.64
N ASP A 25 -9.00 10.39 8.45
CA ASP A 25 -9.64 9.97 7.21
C ASP A 25 -9.42 8.48 6.89
N PHE A 26 -8.23 7.91 7.19
CA PHE A 26 -7.95 6.49 7.01
C PHE A 26 -8.78 5.61 7.95
N LEU A 27 -8.98 6.05 9.19
CA LEU A 27 -9.86 5.35 10.13
C LEU A 27 -11.32 5.48 9.69
N ASP A 28 -11.76 6.68 9.31
CA ASP A 28 -13.13 6.95 8.87
C ASP A 28 -13.49 6.11 7.62
N ALA A 29 -12.55 5.95 6.69
CA ALA A 29 -12.73 5.10 5.51
C ALA A 29 -12.89 3.62 5.88
N PHE A 30 -12.10 3.11 6.83
CA PHE A 30 -12.28 1.74 7.35
C PHE A 30 -13.62 1.60 8.09
N GLU A 31 -13.99 2.57 8.92
CA GLU A 31 -15.28 2.57 9.60
C GLU A 31 -16.46 2.60 8.62
N ALA A 32 -16.33 3.30 7.49
CA ALA A 32 -17.35 3.30 6.43
C ALA A 32 -17.55 1.92 5.79
N VAL A 33 -16.46 1.15 5.58
CA VAL A 33 -16.55 -0.25 5.13
C VAL A 33 -17.33 -1.09 6.14
N VAL A 34 -17.04 -0.90 7.43
CA VAL A 34 -17.73 -1.61 8.52
C VAL A 34 -19.21 -1.22 8.59
N ASP A 35 -19.54 0.07 8.44
CA ASP A 35 -20.93 0.55 8.41
C ASP A 35 -21.70 -0.07 7.26
N ASP A 36 -21.13 -0.10 6.07
CA ASP A 36 -21.72 -0.74 4.89
C ASP A 36 -21.98 -2.24 5.13
N ALA A 37 -21.03 -2.96 5.77
CA ALA A 37 -21.19 -4.37 6.10
C ALA A 37 -22.34 -4.61 7.08
N VAL A 38 -22.41 -3.82 8.14
CA VAL A 38 -23.47 -3.91 9.16
C VAL A 38 -24.84 -3.56 8.58
N GLU A 39 -24.92 -2.51 7.73
CA GLU A 39 -26.17 -2.10 7.08
C GLU A 39 -26.66 -3.20 6.11
N GLN A 40 -25.80 -3.76 5.28
CA GLN A 40 -26.16 -4.84 4.35
C GLN A 40 -26.59 -6.10 5.11
N ARG A 41 -25.93 -6.45 6.22
CA ARG A 41 -26.34 -7.58 7.07
C ARG A 41 -27.76 -7.37 7.64
N SER A 42 -28.05 -6.18 8.14
CA SER A 42 -29.35 -5.86 8.74
C SER A 42 -30.50 -5.78 7.75
N THR A 43 -30.23 -5.35 6.50
CA THR A 43 -31.26 -5.28 5.43
C THR A 43 -31.56 -6.64 4.81
N GLY A 44 -30.57 -7.53 4.72
CA GLY A 44 -30.76 -8.91 4.22
C GLY A 44 -31.56 -9.80 5.19
N SER A 45 -31.60 -9.51 6.48
CA SER A 45 -32.30 -10.28 7.51
C SER A 45 -33.81 -9.99 7.59
N ARG A 46 -34.39 -9.10 6.76
CA ARG A 46 -35.80 -8.67 6.82
C ARG A 46 -36.71 -9.33 5.77
N THR A 47 -36.73 -10.64 5.67
CA THR A 47 -37.77 -11.35 4.92
C THR A 47 -38.61 -12.24 5.83
N GLU A 48 -39.47 -11.66 6.63
CA GLU A 48 -40.72 -12.31 7.11
C GLU A 48 -41.72 -11.23 7.56
N SER A 49 -42.37 -10.54 6.60
CA SER A 49 -43.74 -10.05 6.77
C SER A 49 -44.33 -9.57 5.44
N ASP A 50 -45.54 -10.09 5.17
CA ASP A 50 -46.46 -9.70 4.11
C ASP A 50 -46.62 -8.17 4.00
N ASP A 51 -45.93 -7.55 3.08
CA ASP A 51 -46.37 -6.48 2.18
C ASP A 51 -45.15 -6.01 1.33
N ALA A 52 -45.32 -6.05 0.03
CA ALA A 52 -44.26 -5.84 -0.97
C ALA A 52 -43.51 -4.54 -0.83
N ILE A 53 -42.29 -4.61 -0.30
CA ILE A 53 -41.17 -3.74 -0.66
C ILE A 53 -40.03 -4.70 -0.98
N GLU A 54 -39.66 -4.83 -2.25
CA GLU A 54 -38.49 -5.55 -2.67
C GLU A 54 -37.23 -4.91 -2.07
N ALA A 55 -36.81 -5.40 -0.89
CA ALA A 55 -35.46 -5.16 -0.40
C ALA A 55 -34.52 -6.11 -1.17
N THR A 56 -33.99 -5.65 -2.28
CA THR A 56 -32.96 -6.35 -3.08
C THR A 56 -31.56 -6.23 -2.45
N GLY A 57 -31.45 -6.23 -1.14
CA GLY A 57 -30.19 -6.23 -0.40
C GLY A 57 -29.95 -7.64 0.14
N GLU A 58 -29.19 -8.47 -0.56
CA GLU A 58 -28.69 -9.71 0.01
C GLU A 58 -27.65 -9.39 1.08
N ALA A 59 -27.69 -10.10 2.21
CA ALA A 59 -26.81 -9.86 3.36
C ALA A 59 -25.36 -10.13 3.01
N VAL A 60 -24.44 -9.37 3.62
CA VAL A 60 -23.01 -9.68 3.65
C VAL A 60 -22.74 -10.73 4.71
N ASP A 61 -22.00 -11.77 4.37
CA ASP A 61 -21.70 -12.90 5.25
C ASP A 61 -20.38 -12.71 6.01
N ALA A 62 -19.42 -11.95 5.47
CA ALA A 62 -18.16 -11.61 6.12
C ALA A 62 -17.51 -10.37 5.51
N VAL A 63 -16.57 -9.78 6.25
CA VAL A 63 -15.56 -8.85 5.73
C VAL A 63 -14.23 -9.61 5.63
N VAL A 64 -13.60 -9.57 4.46
CA VAL A 64 -12.30 -10.19 4.16
C VAL A 64 -11.30 -9.07 3.90
N HIS A 65 -10.29 -8.96 4.76
CA HIS A 65 -9.26 -7.94 4.70
C HIS A 65 -7.93 -8.50 4.22
N ALA A 66 -7.44 -8.02 3.08
CA ALA A 66 -6.28 -8.54 2.39
C ALA A 66 -4.95 -7.90 2.84
N GLY A 67 -4.80 -7.57 4.13
CA GLY A 67 -3.57 -7.04 4.74
C GLY A 67 -3.47 -5.51 4.74
N ASP A 68 -2.46 -5.01 5.41
CA ASP A 68 -2.20 -3.58 5.64
C ASP A 68 -3.38 -2.87 6.35
N LEU A 69 -3.83 -3.49 7.46
CA LEU A 69 -4.83 -2.90 8.34
C LEU A 69 -4.28 -1.63 9.01
N PHE A 70 -3.03 -1.69 9.48
CA PHE A 70 -2.31 -0.54 10.04
C PHE A 70 -1.19 -0.08 9.12
N HIS A 71 -0.95 1.22 9.12
CA HIS A 71 0.16 1.79 8.34
C HIS A 71 1.53 1.47 8.92
N ASP A 72 1.64 1.33 10.22
CA ASP A 72 2.89 1.11 10.93
C ASP A 72 2.87 -0.19 11.73
N ARG A 73 4.04 -0.83 11.84
CA ARG A 73 4.27 -2.00 12.72
C ARG A 73 3.99 -1.73 14.19
N ARG A 74 3.90 -0.45 14.58
CA ARG A 74 3.59 0.01 15.93
C ARG A 74 2.53 1.08 15.87
N PRO A 75 1.27 0.71 15.65
CA PRO A 75 0.17 1.66 15.65
C PRO A 75 0.04 2.34 17.01
N ASP A 76 -0.37 3.59 16.99
CA ASP A 76 -0.66 4.35 18.20
C ASP A 76 -1.94 3.81 18.87
N LEU A 77 -2.06 4.04 20.18
CA LEU A 77 -3.23 3.59 20.94
C LEU A 77 -4.58 4.09 20.37
N PRO A 78 -4.72 5.33 19.87
CA PRO A 78 -5.97 5.77 19.23
C PRO A 78 -6.36 4.92 18.03
N ASP A 79 -5.41 4.51 17.19
CA ASP A 79 -5.66 3.69 16.01
C ASP A 79 -6.13 2.29 16.42
N LEU A 80 -5.46 1.69 17.41
CA LEU A 80 -5.86 0.40 17.97
C LEU A 80 -7.28 0.45 18.56
N LEU A 81 -7.63 1.53 19.25
CA LEU A 81 -8.95 1.70 19.83
C LEU A 81 -10.02 1.93 18.75
N GLY A 82 -9.69 2.66 17.69
CA GLY A 82 -10.57 2.85 16.54
C GLY A 82 -10.89 1.53 15.85
N VAL A 83 -9.85 0.76 15.46
CA VAL A 83 -10.03 -0.57 14.86
C VAL A 83 -10.81 -1.50 15.80
N LEU A 84 -10.46 -1.54 17.09
CA LEU A 84 -11.18 -2.36 18.08
C LEU A 84 -12.68 -2.00 18.14
N SER A 85 -13.02 -0.71 18.08
CA SER A 85 -14.40 -0.25 18.06
C SER A 85 -15.14 -0.69 16.80
N ALA A 86 -14.49 -0.58 15.63
CA ALA A 86 -15.04 -1.01 14.35
C ALA A 86 -15.29 -2.54 14.32
N LEU A 87 -14.30 -3.34 14.75
CA LEU A 87 -14.44 -4.80 14.81
C LEU A 87 -15.54 -5.26 15.78
N ARG A 88 -15.73 -4.58 16.91
CA ARG A 88 -16.86 -4.86 17.82
C ARG A 88 -18.21 -4.61 17.17
N ARG A 89 -18.33 -3.62 16.30
CA ARG A 89 -19.58 -3.36 15.57
C ARG A 89 -19.89 -4.49 14.57
N LEU A 90 -18.87 -5.08 13.95
CA LEU A 90 -19.04 -6.27 13.12
C LEU A 90 -19.49 -7.47 13.94
N ASP A 91 -18.83 -7.73 15.09
CA ASP A 91 -19.16 -8.82 16.00
C ASP A 91 -20.60 -8.67 16.55
N ASP A 92 -20.99 -7.48 16.98
CA ASP A 92 -22.35 -7.18 17.45
C ASP A 92 -23.42 -7.39 16.35
N ALA A 93 -23.03 -7.35 15.07
CA ALA A 93 -23.90 -7.60 13.91
C ALA A 93 -23.80 -9.02 13.35
N ASP A 94 -23.07 -9.92 14.02
CA ASP A 94 -22.77 -11.29 13.53
C ASP A 94 -22.14 -11.29 12.12
N VAL A 95 -21.22 -10.34 11.84
CA VAL A 95 -20.42 -10.28 10.61
C VAL A 95 -18.97 -10.60 10.95
N PRO A 96 -18.47 -11.80 10.65
CA PRO A 96 -17.07 -12.17 10.91
C PRO A 96 -16.10 -11.30 10.09
N PHE A 97 -14.97 -10.95 10.73
CA PHE A 97 -13.85 -10.28 10.11
C PHE A 97 -12.72 -11.28 9.89
N LEU A 98 -12.44 -11.60 8.64
CA LEU A 98 -11.36 -12.49 8.22
C LEU A 98 -10.21 -11.65 7.69
N ALA A 99 -8.97 -11.91 8.09
CA ALA A 99 -7.86 -11.08 7.65
C ALA A 99 -6.55 -11.85 7.55
N ILE A 100 -5.62 -11.29 6.78
CA ILE A 100 -4.20 -11.64 6.71
C ILE A 100 -3.34 -10.44 7.12
N VAL A 101 -2.04 -10.68 7.31
CA VAL A 101 -1.07 -9.65 7.67
C VAL A 101 -0.39 -9.11 6.41
N GLY A 102 -0.41 -7.78 6.24
CA GLY A 102 0.30 -7.08 5.18
C GLY A 102 1.77 -6.76 5.51
N ASN A 103 2.46 -6.06 4.61
CA ASN A 103 3.88 -5.74 4.79
C ASN A 103 4.12 -4.57 5.76
N HIS A 104 3.19 -3.63 5.89
CA HIS A 104 3.30 -2.47 6.77
C HIS A 104 3.23 -2.85 8.25
N GLU A 105 2.36 -3.76 8.60
CA GLU A 105 2.08 -4.15 9.97
C GLU A 105 2.82 -5.41 10.42
N ALA A 106 3.49 -6.13 9.50
CA ALA A 106 4.18 -7.38 9.80
C ALA A 106 5.28 -7.21 10.87
N THR A 107 5.21 -8.00 11.93
CA THR A 107 6.19 -8.04 13.02
C THR A 107 6.95 -9.36 13.07
N ARG A 108 8.06 -9.43 13.81
CA ARG A 108 8.85 -10.68 13.99
C ARG A 108 8.29 -11.59 15.11
N GLY A 109 7.02 -11.58 15.36
CA GLY A 109 6.44 -12.37 16.46
C GLY A 109 4.94 -12.32 16.36
N SER A 110 4.27 -12.06 17.49
CA SER A 110 2.83 -11.88 17.49
C SER A 110 2.42 -10.66 16.66
N GLN A 111 1.40 -10.82 15.89
CA GLN A 111 0.83 -9.77 15.04
C GLN A 111 -0.26 -8.99 15.81
N TRP A 112 -0.59 -7.78 15.35
CA TRP A 112 -1.75 -7.06 15.90
C TRP A 112 -3.05 -7.82 15.63
N LEU A 113 -3.12 -8.52 14.52
CA LEU A 113 -4.26 -9.37 14.18
C LEU A 113 -4.45 -10.48 15.21
N ASP A 114 -3.37 -11.07 15.76
CA ASP A 114 -3.44 -12.09 16.83
C ASP A 114 -4.10 -11.50 18.11
N LEU A 115 -3.94 -10.20 18.39
CA LEU A 115 -4.65 -9.54 19.50
C LEU A 115 -6.16 -9.55 19.27
N PHE A 116 -6.62 -9.19 18.08
CA PHE A 116 -8.05 -9.15 17.77
C PHE A 116 -8.64 -10.57 17.71
N GLU A 117 -7.89 -11.55 17.21
CA GLU A 117 -8.27 -12.96 17.26
C GLU A 117 -8.42 -13.48 18.69
N ASN A 118 -7.46 -13.18 19.59
CA ASN A 118 -7.56 -13.55 21.01
C ASN A 118 -8.74 -12.86 21.72
N LEU A 119 -9.24 -11.73 21.21
CA LEU A 119 -10.45 -11.07 21.70
C LEU A 119 -11.73 -11.65 21.07
N GLY A 120 -11.61 -12.58 20.12
CA GLY A 120 -12.74 -13.16 19.39
C GLY A 120 -13.37 -12.22 18.36
N LEU A 121 -12.64 -11.17 17.92
CA LEU A 121 -13.13 -10.12 17.01
C LEU A 121 -12.64 -10.28 15.57
N ALA A 122 -11.68 -11.16 15.34
CA ALA A 122 -11.13 -11.44 14.03
C ALA A 122 -10.77 -12.91 13.91
N THR A 123 -10.67 -13.41 12.70
CA THR A 123 -10.06 -14.68 12.35
C THR A 123 -8.89 -14.41 11.44
N ARG A 124 -7.69 -14.80 11.85
CA ARG A 124 -6.52 -14.76 10.98
C ARG A 124 -6.57 -15.96 10.06
N LEU A 125 -6.58 -15.70 8.76
CA LEU A 125 -6.55 -16.72 7.74
C LEU A 125 -5.14 -17.31 7.62
N ASP A 126 -5.05 -18.60 7.38
CA ASP A 126 -3.80 -19.33 7.16
C ASP A 126 -4.01 -20.45 6.11
N ALA A 127 -3.16 -21.48 6.15
CA ALA A 127 -3.26 -22.64 5.25
C ALA A 127 -4.42 -23.60 5.58
N ASP A 128 -5.04 -23.47 6.76
CA ASP A 128 -6.25 -24.20 7.11
C ASP A 128 -7.50 -23.42 6.72
N PRO A 129 -8.54 -24.04 6.12
CA PRO A 129 -9.69 -23.31 5.62
C PRO A 129 -10.59 -22.77 6.73
N THR A 130 -10.92 -21.48 6.64
CA THR A 130 -12.02 -20.87 7.39
C THR A 130 -13.27 -20.82 6.50
N VAL A 131 -14.36 -21.44 6.94
CA VAL A 131 -15.60 -21.53 6.14
C VAL A 131 -16.58 -20.44 6.54
N VAL A 132 -17.04 -19.68 5.54
CA VAL A 132 -18.15 -18.75 5.67
C VAL A 132 -19.21 -19.15 4.63
N GLY A 133 -20.43 -19.39 5.07
CA GLY A 133 -21.45 -19.93 4.19
C GLY A 133 -21.04 -21.27 3.56
N ASP A 134 -20.89 -21.28 2.25
CA ASP A 134 -20.46 -22.44 1.47
C ASP A 134 -19.08 -22.21 0.79
N THR A 135 -18.30 -21.21 1.23
CA THR A 135 -16.99 -20.87 0.69
C THR A 135 -15.89 -21.07 1.72
N ALA A 136 -14.80 -21.73 1.32
CA ALA A 136 -13.61 -21.95 2.12
C ALA A 136 -12.56 -20.86 1.80
N PHE A 137 -12.20 -20.06 2.80
CA PHE A 137 -11.19 -19.00 2.70
C PHE A 137 -9.88 -19.45 3.28
N TYR A 138 -8.79 -19.17 2.58
CA TYR A 138 -7.41 -19.43 2.98
C TYR A 138 -6.62 -18.12 3.01
N GLY A 139 -5.53 -18.08 3.75
CA GLY A 139 -4.69 -16.91 3.89
C GLY A 139 -3.22 -17.16 3.57
N LEU A 140 -2.62 -16.17 2.93
CA LEU A 140 -1.19 -16.07 2.74
C LEU A 140 -0.75 -14.66 3.15
N ASP A 141 -0.16 -14.53 4.34
CA ASP A 141 0.42 -13.29 4.82
C ASP A 141 1.48 -12.77 3.85
N HIS A 142 1.78 -11.49 3.92
CA HIS A 142 2.89 -10.93 3.13
C HIS A 142 4.20 -11.67 3.38
N VAL A 143 4.84 -12.08 2.30
CA VAL A 143 6.16 -12.74 2.32
C VAL A 143 7.15 -11.90 1.53
N PRO A 144 8.24 -11.41 2.16
CA PRO A 144 9.30 -10.71 1.47
C PRO A 144 9.89 -11.54 0.32
N ARG A 145 10.24 -10.88 -0.79
CA ARG A 145 10.74 -11.52 -2.01
C ARG A 145 11.86 -12.52 -1.75
N SER A 146 12.79 -12.21 -0.85
CA SER A 146 13.92 -13.09 -0.49
C SER A 146 13.53 -14.42 0.16
N ARG A 147 12.28 -14.60 0.56
CA ARG A 147 11.78 -15.84 1.19
C ARG A 147 10.71 -16.55 0.37
N ARG A 148 10.33 -16.01 -0.81
CA ARG A 148 9.26 -16.59 -1.64
C ARG A 148 9.66 -17.90 -2.30
N ASP A 149 10.94 -18.08 -2.63
CA ASP A 149 11.47 -19.32 -3.21
C ASP A 149 11.42 -20.50 -2.24
N ASP A 150 11.32 -20.23 -0.93
CA ASP A 150 11.21 -21.24 0.14
C ASP A 150 9.75 -21.47 0.58
N LEU A 151 8.76 -20.82 -0.07
CA LEU A 151 7.37 -21.00 0.26
C LEU A 151 6.85 -22.36 -0.17
N ASP A 152 6.15 -22.99 0.73
CA ASP A 152 5.35 -24.18 0.47
C ASP A 152 3.87 -23.77 0.39
N TYR A 153 3.24 -24.00 -0.77
CA TYR A 153 1.83 -23.69 -1.00
C TYR A 153 0.93 -24.89 -0.65
N ASP A 154 1.23 -25.52 0.49
CA ASP A 154 0.51 -26.70 1.03
C ASP A 154 -0.66 -26.23 1.89
N PHE A 155 -1.82 -26.12 1.30
CA PHE A 155 -3.09 -25.78 1.96
C PHE A 155 -3.85 -27.05 2.32
N ALA A 156 -4.53 -27.05 3.47
CA ALA A 156 -5.38 -28.16 3.87
C ALA A 156 -6.60 -28.27 2.93
N PRO A 157 -7.06 -29.49 2.61
CA PRO A 157 -8.17 -29.66 1.67
C PRO A 157 -9.45 -28.98 2.19
N PRO A 158 -10.25 -28.37 1.28
CA PRO A 158 -11.51 -27.78 1.67
C PRO A 158 -12.48 -28.81 2.24
N PRO A 159 -13.36 -28.44 3.18
CA PRO A 159 -14.45 -29.30 3.63
C PRO A 159 -15.34 -29.75 2.47
N ALA A 160 -15.90 -30.95 2.58
CA ALA A 160 -16.67 -31.56 1.48
C ALA A 160 -17.98 -30.83 1.14
N ASP A 161 -18.44 -29.94 2.00
CA ASP A 161 -19.62 -29.10 1.83
C ASP A 161 -19.29 -27.68 1.34
N ALA A 162 -18.02 -27.32 1.21
CA ALA A 162 -17.61 -26.09 0.54
C ALA A 162 -17.81 -26.26 -0.98
N THR A 163 -18.47 -25.28 -1.58
CA THR A 163 -18.74 -25.23 -3.03
C THR A 163 -17.82 -24.27 -3.78
N ALA A 164 -17.11 -23.39 -3.04
CA ALA A 164 -16.14 -22.48 -3.59
C ALA A 164 -14.93 -22.34 -2.66
N THR A 165 -13.81 -21.91 -3.24
CA THR A 165 -12.52 -21.73 -2.56
C THR A 165 -11.92 -20.36 -2.91
N ALA A 166 -11.41 -19.65 -1.92
CA ALA A 166 -10.76 -18.35 -2.11
C ALA A 166 -9.46 -18.24 -1.33
N LEU A 167 -8.39 -17.82 -2.00
CA LEU A 167 -7.14 -17.43 -1.36
C LEU A 167 -7.14 -15.92 -1.11
N VAL A 168 -6.76 -15.50 0.07
CA VAL A 168 -6.49 -14.10 0.41
C VAL A 168 -4.99 -13.92 0.54
N ALA A 169 -4.39 -12.99 -0.21
CA ALA A 169 -2.95 -12.82 -0.23
C ALA A 169 -2.57 -11.33 -0.32
N HIS A 170 -1.34 -10.99 0.13
CA HIS A 170 -0.84 -9.63 0.11
C HIS A 170 0.51 -9.56 -0.60
N GLY A 171 0.58 -8.81 -1.70
CA GLY A 171 1.75 -8.65 -2.55
C GLY A 171 1.39 -8.21 -3.97
N LEU A 172 2.39 -8.04 -4.83
CA LEU A 172 2.22 -7.61 -6.22
C LEU A 172 2.27 -8.79 -7.18
N PHE A 173 1.13 -9.18 -7.70
CA PHE A 173 0.93 -10.40 -8.49
C PHE A 173 0.73 -10.12 -9.98
N THR A 174 1.26 -11.01 -10.86
CA THR A 174 0.93 -10.98 -12.29
C THR A 174 -0.57 -11.31 -12.49
N PRO A 175 -1.23 -10.79 -13.54
CA PRO A 175 -0.71 -9.99 -14.66
C PRO A 175 -0.75 -8.47 -14.42
N PHE A 176 -0.92 -8.02 -13.19
CA PHE A 176 -1.06 -6.59 -12.87
C PHE A 176 0.27 -5.84 -12.98
N ALA A 177 0.20 -4.51 -13.04
CA ALA A 177 1.39 -3.67 -13.11
C ALA A 177 2.29 -3.84 -11.88
N HIS A 178 3.61 -3.68 -12.09
CA HIS A 178 4.65 -3.78 -11.04
C HIS A 178 4.74 -5.11 -10.31
N ALA A 179 4.12 -6.15 -10.86
CA ALA A 179 4.14 -7.48 -10.29
C ALA A 179 5.58 -8.03 -10.14
N ASP A 180 5.82 -8.60 -8.96
CA ASP A 180 7.04 -9.33 -8.67
C ASP A 180 6.76 -10.76 -8.14
N TRP A 181 5.48 -11.17 -8.20
CA TRP A 181 5.00 -12.51 -7.83
C TRP A 181 4.24 -13.14 -8.99
N ASP A 182 4.63 -14.36 -9.35
CA ASP A 182 4.01 -15.09 -10.47
C ASP A 182 2.77 -15.83 -9.98
N THR A 183 1.59 -15.34 -10.39
CA THR A 183 0.29 -15.92 -10.02
C THR A 183 0.08 -17.31 -10.60
N GLU A 184 0.47 -17.53 -11.87
CA GLU A 184 0.32 -18.84 -12.52
C GLU A 184 1.16 -19.90 -11.81
N ALA A 185 2.44 -19.57 -11.53
CA ALA A 185 3.34 -20.46 -10.80
C ALA A 185 2.84 -20.74 -9.36
N MET A 186 2.26 -19.76 -8.69
CA MET A 186 1.67 -19.93 -7.35
C MET A 186 0.46 -20.87 -7.40
N LEU A 187 -0.46 -20.66 -8.34
CA LEU A 187 -1.66 -21.50 -8.50
C LEU A 187 -1.29 -22.93 -8.87
N ASP A 188 -0.31 -23.12 -9.78
CA ASP A 188 0.19 -24.46 -10.16
C ASP A 188 0.85 -25.22 -9.01
N ALA A 189 1.49 -24.50 -8.09
CA ALA A 189 2.17 -25.08 -6.93
C ALA A 189 1.22 -25.34 -5.75
N ALA A 190 0.05 -24.69 -5.72
CA ALA A 190 -0.90 -24.83 -4.64
C ALA A 190 -1.53 -26.24 -4.59
N SER A 191 -1.68 -26.79 -3.37
CA SER A 191 -2.34 -28.10 -3.16
C SER A 191 -3.87 -28.04 -3.27
N VAL A 192 -4.47 -26.84 -3.41
CA VAL A 192 -5.90 -26.58 -3.54
C VAL A 192 -6.13 -25.73 -4.81
N ASP A 193 -7.12 -26.13 -5.60
CA ASP A 193 -7.60 -25.32 -6.71
C ASP A 193 -8.44 -24.14 -6.16
N PHE A 194 -8.12 -22.90 -6.53
CA PHE A 194 -8.85 -21.71 -6.09
C PHE A 194 -9.75 -21.15 -7.17
N ASP A 195 -10.99 -20.79 -6.81
CA ASP A 195 -11.96 -20.11 -7.70
C ASP A 195 -11.68 -18.60 -7.77
N ALA A 196 -11.13 -18.03 -6.66
CA ALA A 196 -10.71 -16.64 -6.59
C ALA A 196 -9.45 -16.43 -5.74
N VAL A 197 -8.65 -15.41 -6.11
CA VAL A 197 -7.56 -14.84 -5.30
C VAL A 197 -7.90 -13.39 -5.01
N LEU A 198 -8.04 -13.06 -3.72
CA LEU A 198 -8.40 -11.74 -3.20
C LEU A 198 -7.14 -11.06 -2.68
N LEU A 199 -6.69 -9.99 -3.35
CA LEU A 199 -5.36 -9.40 -3.18
C LEU A 199 -5.41 -8.03 -2.50
N GLY A 200 -4.38 -7.72 -1.68
CA GLY A 200 -3.95 -6.41 -1.21
C GLY A 200 -2.52 -6.07 -1.66
N ASP A 201 -2.00 -4.90 -1.27
CA ASP A 201 -0.72 -4.25 -1.62
C ASP A 201 -0.79 -3.30 -2.84
N ASN A 202 -1.65 -3.58 -3.81
CA ASN A 202 -1.88 -2.65 -4.89
C ASN A 202 -3.08 -1.74 -4.58
N HIS A 203 -2.81 -0.45 -4.37
CA HIS A 203 -3.84 0.52 -4.06
C HIS A 203 -4.80 0.81 -5.24
N VAL A 204 -4.44 0.38 -6.45
CA VAL A 204 -5.30 0.50 -7.64
C VAL A 204 -6.15 -0.75 -7.76
N PRO A 205 -7.50 -0.63 -7.73
CA PRO A 205 -8.38 -1.78 -7.93
C PRO A 205 -8.25 -2.30 -9.35
N ASP A 206 -8.09 -3.61 -9.49
CA ASP A 206 -8.02 -4.26 -10.79
C ASP A 206 -8.52 -5.71 -10.70
N THR A 207 -8.89 -6.31 -11.84
CA THR A 207 -9.41 -7.67 -11.88
C THR A 207 -8.98 -8.36 -13.17
N ALA A 208 -8.51 -9.59 -13.05
CA ALA A 208 -8.08 -10.43 -14.17
C ALA A 208 -8.52 -11.88 -13.96
N ARG A 209 -8.28 -12.71 -14.97
CA ARG A 209 -8.37 -14.17 -14.87
C ARG A 209 -7.03 -14.80 -15.24
N VAL A 210 -6.56 -15.72 -14.39
CA VAL A 210 -5.37 -16.52 -14.60
C VAL A 210 -5.78 -17.98 -14.52
N ASP A 211 -5.63 -18.71 -15.61
CA ASP A 211 -6.01 -20.14 -15.76
C ASP A 211 -7.43 -20.51 -15.28
N GLY A 212 -8.36 -19.58 -15.44
CA GLY A 212 -9.75 -19.77 -15.02
C GLY A 212 -10.07 -19.18 -13.65
N THR A 213 -9.10 -18.97 -12.79
CA THR A 213 -9.23 -18.37 -11.46
C THR A 213 -9.39 -16.84 -11.56
N TRP A 214 -10.33 -16.28 -10.80
CA TRP A 214 -10.45 -14.84 -10.65
C TRP A 214 -9.35 -14.29 -9.72
N VAL A 215 -8.67 -13.26 -10.16
CA VAL A 215 -7.63 -12.57 -9.38
C VAL A 215 -7.99 -11.10 -9.30
N THR A 216 -8.12 -10.54 -8.10
CA THR A 216 -8.63 -9.17 -7.95
C THR A 216 -7.97 -8.43 -6.79
N TYR A 217 -7.59 -7.19 -7.06
CA TYR A 217 -7.23 -6.19 -6.05
C TYR A 217 -8.46 -5.38 -5.64
N CYS A 218 -8.64 -5.18 -4.34
CA CYS A 218 -9.66 -4.26 -3.83
C CYS A 218 -9.24 -2.79 -3.93
N GLY A 219 -7.95 -2.52 -4.04
CA GLY A 219 -7.41 -1.18 -3.87
C GLY A 219 -7.55 -0.64 -2.44
N SER A 220 -6.97 0.52 -2.17
CA SER A 220 -7.07 1.16 -0.86
C SER A 220 -8.45 1.76 -0.58
N THR A 221 -8.78 1.89 0.71
CA THR A 221 -10.05 2.51 1.15
C THR A 221 -9.97 4.04 1.18
N GLU A 222 -8.76 4.58 1.36
CA GLU A 222 -8.50 6.04 1.30
C GLU A 222 -7.25 6.29 0.42
N ARG A 223 -7.09 7.51 -0.09
CA ARG A 223 -5.95 7.89 -0.92
C ARG A 223 -4.67 8.00 -0.10
N ALA A 224 -3.71 7.14 -0.37
CA ALA A 224 -2.40 7.16 0.26
C ALA A 224 -1.37 7.97 -0.55
N SER A 225 -1.62 8.24 -1.83
CA SER A 225 -0.74 9.02 -2.71
C SER A 225 -1.48 10.14 -3.45
N ALA A 226 -0.74 11.18 -3.85
CA ALA A 226 -1.24 12.26 -4.70
C ALA A 226 -1.61 11.77 -6.12
N ASP A 227 -1.09 10.63 -6.57
CA ASP A 227 -1.33 10.09 -7.90
C ASP A 227 -2.61 9.25 -7.99
N GLU A 228 -3.19 8.91 -6.86
CA GLU A 228 -4.40 8.10 -6.77
C GLU A 228 -5.66 8.90 -7.10
N ARG A 229 -5.90 9.13 -8.41
CA ARG A 229 -7.01 9.95 -8.89
C ARG A 229 -8.37 9.27 -8.79
N ASP A 230 -8.43 7.95 -8.88
CA ASP A 230 -9.66 7.18 -8.90
C ASP A 230 -10.38 7.16 -7.54
N ALA A 231 -11.69 6.85 -7.56
CA ALA A 231 -12.47 6.69 -6.34
C ALA A 231 -11.96 5.51 -5.51
N ARG A 232 -11.84 5.72 -4.20
CA ARG A 232 -11.48 4.68 -3.24
C ARG A 232 -12.68 3.81 -2.87
N GLY A 233 -12.44 2.63 -2.32
CA GLY A 233 -13.53 1.75 -1.93
C GLY A 233 -13.11 0.30 -1.75
N TYR A 234 -14.04 -0.63 -1.95
CA TYR A 234 -13.88 -2.05 -1.74
C TYR A 234 -14.59 -2.87 -2.84
N ASN A 235 -14.31 -4.16 -2.93
CA ASN A 235 -15.05 -5.08 -3.78
C ASN A 235 -16.12 -5.82 -2.99
N LEU A 236 -17.29 -5.98 -3.58
CA LEU A 236 -18.29 -6.93 -3.16
C LEU A 236 -18.13 -8.19 -4.00
N VAL A 237 -17.81 -9.30 -3.36
CA VAL A 237 -17.55 -10.58 -4.04
C VAL A 237 -18.64 -11.58 -3.68
N GLU A 238 -19.29 -12.16 -4.68
CA GLU A 238 -20.33 -13.17 -4.53
C GLU A 238 -19.83 -14.51 -5.07
N PHE A 239 -19.84 -15.52 -4.22
CA PHE A 239 -19.57 -16.90 -4.56
C PHE A 239 -20.88 -17.65 -4.66
N GLY A 240 -21.08 -18.38 -5.75
CA GLY A 240 -22.25 -19.19 -6.00
C GLY A 240 -21.93 -20.40 -6.82
N ASP A 241 -22.95 -21.10 -7.28
CA ASP A 241 -22.83 -22.23 -8.19
C ASP A 241 -23.71 -22.01 -9.41
N ASP A 242 -23.26 -22.50 -10.56
CA ASP A 242 -24.08 -22.51 -11.78
C ASP A 242 -25.03 -23.73 -11.80
N ALA A 243 -25.84 -23.82 -12.86
CA ALA A 243 -26.75 -24.95 -13.04
C ALA A 243 -26.04 -26.32 -13.21
N GLY A 244 -24.73 -26.32 -13.42
CA GLY A 244 -23.88 -27.51 -13.53
C GLY A 244 -23.23 -27.89 -12.17
N GLY A 245 -23.27 -26.98 -11.20
CA GLY A 245 -22.62 -27.14 -9.90
C GLY A 245 -21.16 -26.65 -9.89
N ASP A 246 -20.74 -25.94 -10.96
CA ASP A 246 -19.41 -25.31 -10.99
C ASP A 246 -19.48 -23.97 -10.25
N ALA A 247 -18.42 -23.65 -9.50
CA ALA A 247 -18.31 -22.40 -8.74
C ALA A 247 -18.38 -21.18 -9.67
N THR A 248 -19.14 -20.19 -9.26
CA THR A 248 -19.23 -18.90 -9.94
C THR A 248 -18.79 -17.77 -9.01
N VAL A 249 -18.05 -16.79 -9.55
CA VAL A 249 -17.59 -15.62 -8.81
C VAL A 249 -18.02 -14.36 -9.55
N ASP A 250 -18.74 -13.48 -8.87
CA ASP A 250 -19.10 -12.14 -9.35
C ASP A 250 -18.42 -11.07 -8.47
N ILE A 251 -17.76 -10.11 -9.09
CA ILE A 251 -16.98 -9.08 -8.41
C ILE A 251 -17.53 -7.72 -8.82
N ARG A 252 -17.96 -6.93 -7.85
CA ARG A 252 -18.51 -5.58 -8.06
C ARG A 252 -17.79 -4.57 -7.20
N ARG A 253 -17.35 -3.47 -7.80
CA ARG A 253 -16.73 -2.35 -7.08
C ARG A 253 -17.79 -1.49 -6.38
N ARG A 254 -17.51 -1.11 -5.13
CA ARG A 254 -18.23 -0.10 -4.36
C ARG A 254 -17.29 1.05 -4.00
N SER A 255 -17.69 2.27 -4.31
CA SER A 255 -16.93 3.47 -3.95
C SER A 255 -17.34 3.95 -2.56
N LEU A 256 -16.37 4.41 -1.78
CA LEU A 256 -16.56 5.10 -0.51
C LEU A 256 -16.61 6.62 -0.73
N ASP A 257 -17.37 7.30 0.12
CA ASP A 257 -17.37 8.76 0.20
C ASP A 257 -16.24 9.20 1.14
N THR A 258 -15.07 9.49 0.53
CA THR A 258 -13.86 9.91 1.24
C THR A 258 -13.62 11.40 1.07
N ARG A 259 -12.66 11.98 1.82
CA ARG A 259 -12.28 13.39 1.66
C ARG A 259 -12.04 13.74 0.19
N PRO A 260 -12.57 14.85 -0.31
CA PRO A 260 -12.33 15.29 -1.68
C PRO A 260 -10.84 15.54 -1.97
N PHE A 261 -10.34 14.95 -3.05
CA PHE A 261 -9.07 15.32 -3.67
C PHE A 261 -9.39 16.10 -4.94
N VAL A 262 -8.89 17.33 -5.03
CA VAL A 262 -9.10 18.22 -6.17
C VAL A 262 -7.82 18.30 -6.98
N PHE A 263 -7.82 17.66 -8.14
CA PHE A 263 -6.67 17.63 -9.04
C PHE A 263 -6.74 18.80 -10.03
N VAL A 264 -5.74 19.67 -9.99
CA VAL A 264 -5.66 20.88 -10.81
C VAL A 264 -4.42 20.82 -11.69
N ASP A 265 -4.61 20.45 -12.95
CA ASP A 265 -3.53 20.42 -13.93
C ASP A 265 -3.45 21.78 -14.63
N VAL A 266 -2.27 22.42 -14.60
CA VAL A 266 -2.04 23.76 -15.16
C VAL A 266 -0.88 23.74 -16.13
N GLU A 267 -1.15 23.94 -17.40
CA GLU A 267 -0.14 24.17 -18.42
C GLU A 267 0.08 25.69 -18.58
N LEU A 268 1.28 26.15 -18.27
CA LEU A 268 1.64 27.59 -18.39
C LEU A 268 2.23 27.89 -19.76
N ALA A 269 1.71 28.91 -20.39
CA ALA A 269 2.29 29.48 -21.61
C ALA A 269 3.44 30.47 -21.27
N GLU A 270 4.25 30.84 -22.28
CA GLU A 270 5.28 31.85 -22.14
C GLU A 270 4.73 33.14 -21.55
N GLY A 271 5.33 33.64 -20.48
CA GLY A 271 4.92 34.87 -19.78
C GLY A 271 3.83 34.69 -18.72
N GLU A 272 3.19 33.52 -18.64
CA GLU A 272 2.31 33.19 -17.53
C GLU A 272 3.12 32.74 -16.31
N GLY A 273 2.51 32.79 -15.11
CA GLY A 273 3.18 32.43 -13.85
C GLY A 273 2.18 32.21 -12.72
N VAL A 274 2.59 32.55 -11.50
CA VAL A 274 1.87 32.27 -10.24
C VAL A 274 0.40 32.69 -10.27
N GLU A 275 0.08 33.85 -10.87
CA GLU A 275 -1.31 34.34 -10.93
C GLU A 275 -2.19 33.43 -11.78
N ARG A 276 -1.66 32.88 -12.87
CA ARG A 276 -2.41 31.95 -13.71
C ARG A 276 -2.72 30.64 -12.94
N VAL A 277 -1.77 30.13 -12.17
CA VAL A 277 -1.99 28.94 -11.33
C VAL A 277 -3.06 29.23 -10.28
N ARG A 278 -2.97 30.40 -9.59
CA ARG A 278 -3.99 30.81 -8.60
C ARG A 278 -5.39 30.96 -9.21
N GLU A 279 -5.49 31.52 -10.42
CA GLU A 279 -6.78 31.61 -11.13
C GLU A 279 -7.36 30.19 -11.35
N ARG A 280 -6.54 29.25 -11.82
CA ARG A 280 -6.99 27.87 -12.08
C ARG A 280 -7.43 27.17 -10.80
N VAL A 281 -6.67 27.33 -9.72
CA VAL A 281 -7.01 26.75 -8.39
C VAL A 281 -8.37 27.29 -7.90
N ARG A 282 -8.64 28.61 -8.06
CA ARG A 282 -9.90 29.23 -7.65
C ARG A 282 -11.13 28.84 -8.48
N GLU A 283 -10.94 28.21 -9.64
CA GLU A 283 -12.06 27.66 -10.43
C GLU A 283 -12.70 26.42 -9.80
N HIS A 284 -12.07 25.83 -8.75
CA HIS A 284 -12.50 24.61 -8.11
C HIS A 284 -13.07 24.88 -6.71
N ASP A 285 -13.97 24.03 -6.27
CA ASP A 285 -14.38 23.98 -4.86
C ASP A 285 -13.35 23.23 -4.05
N LEU A 286 -12.67 23.94 -3.15
CA LEU A 286 -11.61 23.42 -2.32
C LEU A 286 -12.05 23.17 -0.87
N ALA A 287 -13.32 23.37 -0.55
CA ALA A 287 -13.81 23.29 0.83
C ALA A 287 -13.44 21.93 1.46
N ASP A 288 -12.57 21.98 2.47
CA ASP A 288 -12.07 20.80 3.23
C ASP A 288 -11.38 19.72 2.36
N ALA A 289 -10.95 20.08 1.15
CA ALA A 289 -10.32 19.16 0.19
C ALA A 289 -8.79 19.12 0.34
N VAL A 290 -8.19 18.05 -0.17
CA VAL A 290 -6.75 18.00 -0.50
C VAL A 290 -6.60 18.49 -1.95
N ALA A 291 -5.93 19.62 -2.14
CA ALA A 291 -5.68 20.17 -3.48
C ALA A 291 -4.33 19.64 -4.02
N VAL A 292 -4.37 18.93 -5.15
CA VAL A 292 -3.17 18.45 -5.85
C VAL A 292 -3.00 19.26 -7.13
N VAL A 293 -1.96 20.09 -7.19
CA VAL A 293 -1.71 21.00 -8.31
C VAL A 293 -0.47 20.56 -9.07
N THR A 294 -0.64 20.25 -10.35
CA THR A 294 0.45 19.86 -11.25
C THR A 294 0.69 20.99 -12.26
N ILE A 295 1.93 21.50 -12.32
CA ILE A 295 2.31 22.60 -13.22
C ILE A 295 3.21 22.05 -14.31
N THR A 296 2.86 22.32 -15.56
CA THR A 296 3.62 21.97 -16.77
C THR A 296 3.76 23.18 -17.69
N GLY A 297 4.45 23.03 -18.84
CA GLY A 297 4.59 24.08 -19.86
C GLY A 297 5.82 24.97 -19.66
N GLU A 298 5.78 26.23 -20.15
CA GLU A 298 6.96 27.12 -20.30
C GLU A 298 6.86 28.35 -19.41
N GLY A 299 6.00 28.70 -18.67
CA GLY A 299 5.77 29.98 -17.96
C GLY A 299 6.92 30.45 -17.05
N ALA A 300 6.72 31.57 -16.43
CA ALA A 300 7.64 32.15 -15.44
C ALA A 300 7.74 31.24 -14.18
N PRO A 301 8.84 31.31 -13.43
CA PRO A 301 9.00 30.53 -12.19
C PRO A 301 7.80 30.69 -11.24
N VAL A 302 7.35 29.58 -10.67
CA VAL A 302 6.30 29.54 -9.66
C VAL A 302 6.90 29.02 -8.35
N THR A 303 6.55 29.65 -7.24
CA THR A 303 6.92 29.18 -5.92
C THR A 303 5.79 28.26 -5.41
N PRO A 304 6.00 26.93 -5.27
CA PRO A 304 4.97 25.99 -4.84
C PRO A 304 4.26 26.44 -3.56
N ALA A 305 5.02 26.82 -2.52
CA ALA A 305 4.46 27.26 -1.24
C ALA A 305 3.46 28.43 -1.38
N ALA A 306 3.67 29.36 -2.33
CA ALA A 306 2.75 30.49 -2.55
C ALA A 306 1.40 30.05 -3.16
N ILE A 307 1.37 28.90 -3.83
CA ILE A 307 0.13 28.29 -4.34
C ILE A 307 -0.53 27.45 -3.25
N GLU A 308 0.27 26.70 -2.49
CA GLU A 308 -0.21 25.91 -1.34
C GLU A 308 -0.90 26.82 -0.32
N ASP A 309 -0.26 27.93 0.07
CA ASP A 309 -0.85 28.92 0.97
C ASP A 309 -2.17 29.49 0.41
N ALA A 310 -2.21 29.84 -0.88
CA ALA A 310 -3.40 30.36 -1.52
C ALA A 310 -4.55 29.35 -1.56
N ALA A 311 -4.26 28.07 -1.82
CA ALA A 311 -5.28 27.01 -1.82
C ALA A 311 -5.88 26.80 -0.41
N VAL A 312 -5.04 26.87 0.62
CA VAL A 312 -5.49 26.81 2.03
C VAL A 312 -6.33 28.04 2.39
N GLU A 313 -5.92 29.26 1.96
CA GLU A 313 -6.74 30.46 2.14
C GLU A 313 -8.10 30.36 1.43
N ASP A 314 -8.17 29.67 0.29
CA ASP A 314 -9.40 29.43 -0.48
C ASP A 314 -10.22 28.22 0.05
N GLY A 315 -9.80 27.60 1.17
CA GLY A 315 -10.58 26.61 1.93
C GLY A 315 -10.08 25.15 1.87
N ALA A 316 -8.99 24.86 1.17
CA ALA A 316 -8.40 23.52 1.18
C ALA A 316 -7.91 23.16 2.59
N LEU A 317 -8.07 21.90 2.99
CA LEU A 317 -7.42 21.36 4.19
C LEU A 317 -5.89 21.49 4.06
N LEU A 318 -5.37 21.09 2.92
CA LEU A 318 -3.98 21.22 2.54
C LEU A 318 -3.84 21.22 1.02
N ALA A 319 -2.68 21.65 0.52
CA ALA A 319 -2.37 21.55 -0.89
C ALA A 319 -0.98 20.98 -1.13
N ARG A 320 -0.82 20.31 -2.26
CA ARG A 320 0.47 19.82 -2.77
C ARG A 320 0.65 20.34 -4.18
N VAL A 321 1.79 20.98 -4.42
CA VAL A 321 2.10 21.59 -5.72
C VAL A 321 3.37 20.97 -6.27
N THR A 322 3.25 20.33 -7.42
CA THR A 322 4.38 19.76 -8.17
C THR A 322 4.59 20.56 -9.45
N ASP A 323 5.79 21.10 -9.62
CA ASP A 323 6.18 21.83 -10.82
C ASP A 323 7.13 20.96 -11.66
N HIS A 324 6.60 20.36 -12.72
CA HIS A 324 7.35 19.51 -13.65
C HIS A 324 8.13 20.29 -14.72
N ARG A 325 8.13 21.61 -14.67
CA ARG A 325 8.86 22.41 -15.64
C ARG A 325 10.34 22.43 -15.32
N ALA A 326 11.18 22.30 -16.34
CA ALA A 326 12.60 22.55 -16.19
C ALA A 326 12.82 23.99 -15.68
N VAL A 327 13.31 24.14 -14.47
CA VAL A 327 13.76 25.44 -13.98
C VAL A 327 15.01 25.78 -14.78
N GLY A 328 14.84 26.65 -15.77
CA GLY A 328 15.97 27.26 -16.48
C GLY A 328 16.79 28.08 -15.50
N GLY A 329 17.67 27.41 -14.75
CA GLY A 329 18.68 28.07 -13.96
C GLY A 329 19.68 28.74 -14.89
N ASP A 330 19.69 30.07 -14.88
CA ASP A 330 20.72 30.89 -15.50
C ASP A 330 22.06 30.65 -14.78
N THR A 331 22.73 29.55 -15.08
CA THR A 331 24.15 29.35 -14.86
C THR A 331 24.77 29.14 -16.24
N ALA A 332 24.99 30.26 -16.92
CA ALA A 332 25.88 30.30 -18.06
C ALA A 332 27.27 29.89 -17.60
N ASP A 333 27.70 28.72 -17.89
CA ASP A 333 28.90 28.26 -18.55
C ASP A 333 29.13 26.76 -18.25
N THR A 334 29.28 26.00 -19.35
CA THR A 334 29.58 24.56 -19.37
C THR A 334 28.42 23.60 -19.04
N ALA A 335 27.39 23.56 -19.89
CA ALA A 335 26.54 22.38 -19.99
C ALA A 335 26.71 21.74 -21.37
N PRO A 336 26.87 20.42 -21.47
CA PRO A 336 26.71 19.72 -22.75
C PRO A 336 25.25 19.81 -23.20
N ASP A 337 25.06 19.95 -24.50
CA ASP A 337 23.79 20.04 -25.21
C ASP A 337 22.96 18.74 -24.93
N VAL A 338 22.11 18.78 -23.91
CA VAL A 338 21.20 17.68 -23.56
C VAL A 338 19.79 18.12 -23.89
N ASP A 339 19.15 17.42 -24.82
CA ASP A 339 17.78 17.59 -25.21
C ASP A 339 16.85 17.10 -24.05
N PHE A 340 16.34 18.00 -23.23
CA PHE A 340 15.48 17.70 -22.09
C PHE A 340 14.03 17.45 -22.53
N ALA A 341 13.81 16.38 -23.25
CA ALA A 341 12.45 15.95 -23.62
C ALA A 341 11.69 15.28 -22.45
N ASP A 342 12.39 14.87 -21.38
CA ASP A 342 11.83 14.19 -20.21
C ASP A 342 12.67 14.54 -18.97
N PRO A 343 12.09 15.27 -17.96
CA PRO A 343 12.80 15.59 -16.72
C PRO A 343 13.29 14.38 -15.95
N ASP A 344 12.54 13.28 -15.96
CA ASP A 344 12.92 12.04 -15.28
C ASP A 344 14.05 11.33 -16.01
N ALA A 345 14.12 11.45 -17.35
CA ALA A 345 15.25 10.94 -18.11
C ALA A 345 16.52 11.76 -17.80
N ALA A 346 16.42 13.07 -17.63
CA ALA A 346 17.53 13.93 -17.26
C ALA A 346 18.04 13.64 -15.86
N VAL A 347 17.15 13.40 -14.91
CA VAL A 347 17.52 13.01 -13.54
C VAL A 347 18.17 11.62 -13.53
N ARG A 348 17.59 10.64 -14.24
CA ARG A 348 18.19 9.30 -14.40
C ARG A 348 19.59 9.36 -15.01
N GLU A 349 19.79 10.23 -16.00
CA GLU A 349 21.12 10.42 -16.60
C GLU A 349 22.08 11.05 -15.58
N ARG A 350 21.61 12.05 -14.82
CA ARG A 350 22.43 12.68 -13.78
C ARG A 350 22.78 11.71 -12.64
N VAL A 351 21.83 10.86 -12.25
CA VAL A 351 22.05 9.80 -11.26
C VAL A 351 23.06 8.76 -11.76
N ARG A 352 23.03 8.43 -13.06
CA ARG A 352 24.04 7.55 -13.68
C ARG A 352 25.45 8.16 -13.71
N GLU A 353 25.55 9.48 -13.83
CA GLU A 353 26.82 10.21 -13.73
C GLU A 353 27.36 10.31 -12.30
N MET A 354 26.52 10.06 -11.29
CA MET A 354 26.93 9.96 -9.89
C MET A 354 27.49 8.56 -9.67
N ASP A 355 28.66 8.46 -9.05
CA ASP A 355 29.28 7.17 -8.63
C ASP A 355 28.45 6.50 -7.52
N LEU A 356 27.17 6.20 -7.81
CA LEU A 356 26.33 5.43 -6.92
C LEU A 356 26.57 3.94 -7.12
N SER A 357 26.59 3.20 -6.01
CA SER A 357 26.55 1.75 -6.04
C SER A 357 25.28 1.23 -6.71
N ASP A 358 25.28 -0.05 -7.13
CA ASP A 358 24.10 -0.69 -7.73
C ASP A 358 22.90 -0.66 -6.78
N LEU A 359 23.13 -0.83 -5.49
CA LEU A 359 22.07 -0.66 -4.47
C LEU A 359 21.57 0.78 -4.44
N GLY A 360 22.47 1.78 -4.46
CA GLY A 360 22.09 3.20 -4.48
C GLY A 360 21.24 3.55 -5.70
N ARG A 361 21.54 3.00 -6.88
CA ARG A 361 20.74 3.18 -8.10
C ARG A 361 19.35 2.58 -7.98
N ARG A 362 19.23 1.34 -7.47
CA ARG A 362 17.93 0.68 -7.24
C ARG A 362 17.05 1.43 -6.22
N LEU A 363 17.67 1.97 -5.16
CA LEU A 363 16.94 2.76 -4.17
C LEU A 363 16.43 4.07 -4.77
N ASP A 364 17.27 4.77 -5.59
CA ASP A 364 16.84 5.98 -6.30
C ASP A 364 15.70 5.69 -7.28
N GLU A 365 15.77 4.59 -8.04
CA GLU A 365 14.66 4.17 -8.91
C GLU A 365 13.38 3.89 -8.12
N THR A 366 13.47 3.21 -6.98
CA THR A 366 12.30 2.93 -6.11
C THR A 366 11.66 4.20 -5.56
N VAL A 367 12.46 5.21 -5.19
CA VAL A 367 11.97 6.51 -4.68
C VAL A 367 11.28 7.32 -5.77
N ARG A 368 11.69 7.15 -7.03
CA ARG A 368 11.16 7.89 -8.19
C ARG A 368 10.10 7.14 -8.97
N ASP A 369 9.77 5.95 -8.55
CA ASP A 369 8.74 5.16 -9.22
C ASP A 369 7.36 5.72 -8.84
N ASP A 370 6.77 6.51 -9.75
CA ASP A 370 5.44 7.12 -9.59
C ASP A 370 4.32 6.09 -9.38
N ALA A 371 4.58 4.83 -9.66
CA ALA A 371 3.64 3.74 -9.45
C ALA A 371 3.72 3.13 -8.03
N VAL A 372 4.70 3.55 -7.23
CA VAL A 372 4.80 3.15 -5.82
C VAL A 372 4.08 4.18 -4.97
N ALA A 373 3.03 3.78 -4.27
CA ALA A 373 2.37 4.67 -3.31
C ALA A 373 3.40 5.18 -2.28
N ASP A 374 3.31 6.48 -1.92
CA ASP A 374 4.23 7.12 -0.96
C ASP A 374 4.35 6.35 0.36
N SER A 375 3.25 5.70 0.78
CA SER A 375 3.21 4.83 1.95
C SER A 375 4.15 3.62 1.83
N ASN A 376 4.37 3.10 0.62
CA ASN A 376 5.12 1.86 0.36
C ASN A 376 6.60 2.09 0.02
N VAL A 377 7.01 3.30 -0.36
CA VAL A 377 8.40 3.63 -0.75
C VAL A 377 9.38 3.26 0.36
N ARG A 378 9.07 3.64 1.60
CA ARG A 378 9.92 3.37 2.76
C ARG A 378 10.15 1.88 2.99
N ASP A 379 9.11 1.07 2.88
CA ASP A 379 9.17 -0.35 3.16
C ASP A 379 9.85 -1.11 2.03
N ARG A 380 9.66 -0.69 0.78
CA ARG A 380 10.41 -1.21 -0.37
C ARG A 380 11.90 -0.92 -0.24
N ILE A 381 12.27 0.29 0.18
CA ILE A 381 13.66 0.63 0.48
C ILE A 381 14.20 -0.25 1.62
N ALA A 382 13.46 -0.39 2.70
CA ALA A 382 13.87 -1.21 3.84
C ALA A 382 14.03 -2.69 3.46
N SER A 383 13.12 -3.21 2.61
CA SER A 383 13.21 -4.58 2.07
C SER A 383 14.46 -4.73 1.19
N ALA A 384 14.67 -3.84 0.22
CA ALA A 384 15.81 -3.89 -0.68
C ALA A 384 17.17 -3.83 0.04
N VAL A 385 17.27 -3.01 1.10
CA VAL A 385 18.45 -2.95 1.96
C VAL A 385 18.58 -4.22 2.81
N GLY A 386 17.46 -4.73 3.34
CA GLY A 386 17.43 -5.97 4.12
C GLY A 386 17.89 -7.19 3.32
N ASP A 387 17.45 -7.30 2.08
CA ASP A 387 17.82 -8.36 1.15
C ASP A 387 19.32 -8.29 0.80
N ALA A 388 19.84 -7.09 0.51
CA ALA A 388 21.25 -6.87 0.26
C ALA A 388 22.15 -7.23 1.45
N VAL A 389 21.68 -7.01 2.65
CA VAL A 389 22.39 -7.41 3.90
C VAL A 389 22.32 -8.92 4.12
N ALA A 390 21.18 -9.56 3.78
CA ALA A 390 21.00 -11.00 3.98
C ALA A 390 21.83 -11.85 3.02
N ASP A 391 22.04 -11.35 1.79
CA ASP A 391 22.81 -12.05 0.74
C ASP A 391 24.32 -11.92 0.90
N ASP A 392 24.83 -11.28 1.97
CA ASP A 392 26.26 -10.98 2.17
C ASP A 392 26.90 -10.24 0.97
N SER A 393 26.05 -9.64 0.12
CA SER A 393 26.42 -8.93 -1.11
C SER A 393 26.57 -7.42 -0.89
N LEU A 394 26.43 -6.95 0.36
CA LEU A 394 26.40 -5.54 0.69
C LEU A 394 27.69 -4.83 0.27
N ASP A 395 28.86 -5.46 0.48
CA ASP A 395 30.17 -4.88 0.10
C ASP A 395 30.32 -4.78 -1.42
N ASP A 396 29.84 -5.76 -2.18
CA ASP A 396 29.86 -5.75 -3.66
C ASP A 396 28.84 -4.74 -4.23
N LEU A 397 27.67 -4.62 -3.58
CA LEU A 397 26.61 -3.69 -3.97
C LEU A 397 26.88 -2.23 -3.55
N LEU A 398 27.72 -2.01 -2.56
CA LEU A 398 28.18 -0.68 -2.13
C LEU A 398 29.46 -0.22 -2.84
N ALA A 399 30.18 -1.12 -3.51
CA ALA A 399 31.33 -0.75 -4.32
C ALA A 399 30.87 0.12 -5.50
N ALA A 400 31.44 1.31 -5.63
CA ALA A 400 31.30 2.10 -6.84
C ALA A 400 31.99 1.35 -7.98
N ASP A 401 31.42 1.41 -9.18
CA ASP A 401 32.00 0.80 -10.38
C ASP A 401 33.30 1.54 -10.75
N ASP A 402 34.43 1.10 -10.19
CA ASP A 402 35.76 1.58 -10.55
C ASP A 402 36.11 1.11 -11.98
N GLY A 403 35.42 1.70 -12.96
CA GLY A 403 35.69 1.53 -14.38
C GLY A 403 37.06 2.06 -14.72
N ASP A 404 38.04 1.13 -14.81
CA ASP A 404 39.24 1.14 -15.64
C ASP A 404 40.14 2.38 -15.55
N ALA A 405 41.09 2.38 -14.62
CA ALA A 405 42.33 3.10 -14.76
C ALA A 405 43.51 2.16 -14.52
N ALA A 406 43.99 1.61 -15.62
CA ALA A 406 45.20 0.76 -15.65
C ALA A 406 46.48 1.55 -15.30
N SER A 407 47.32 0.84 -14.57
CA SER A 407 48.78 0.85 -14.58
C SER A 407 49.55 1.91 -13.78
N GLY A 408 50.35 1.38 -12.89
CA GLY A 408 51.65 1.95 -12.52
C GLY A 408 52.10 1.75 -11.07
N ALA A 409 52.73 0.57 -10.87
CA ALA A 409 53.79 0.26 -9.91
C ALA A 409 54.15 1.31 -8.82
N ASP A 410 54.19 0.98 -7.56
CA ASP A 410 55.44 0.58 -6.91
C ASP A 410 55.22 0.23 -5.41
N SER A 411 55.89 -0.78 -4.98
CA SER A 411 55.93 -1.36 -3.67
C SER A 411 56.72 -0.48 -2.69
N GLU A 412 56.19 -0.19 -1.52
CA GLU A 412 57.01 -0.06 -0.32
C GLU A 412 56.25 -0.51 0.96
N GLN A 413 56.80 -1.56 1.54
CA GLN A 413 56.53 -2.09 2.86
C GLN A 413 56.77 -1.03 3.94
N ARG A 414 55.84 -0.83 4.88
CA ARG A 414 56.14 -0.39 6.22
C ARG A 414 55.38 -1.20 7.27
N THR A 415 56.18 -1.75 8.12
CA THR A 415 55.95 -2.60 9.27
C THR A 415 55.07 -1.97 10.35
N ALA A 416 54.31 -2.86 10.98
CA ALA A 416 53.47 -2.64 12.15
C ALA A 416 54.20 -2.14 13.39
N GLU A 417 53.57 -1.24 14.12
CA GLU A 417 53.83 -1.10 15.55
C GLU A 417 52.47 -0.83 16.26
N GLY A 418 52.25 -1.56 17.36
CA GLY A 418 51.01 -1.69 18.06
C GLY A 418 50.59 -0.48 18.87
N ALA A 419 49.31 -0.37 19.12
CA ALA A 419 48.76 0.42 20.21
C ALA A 419 47.65 -0.38 20.89
N GLU A 420 47.84 -0.56 22.19
CA GLU A 420 46.97 -1.21 23.16
C GLU A 420 45.64 -0.51 23.27
N VAL A 421 44.56 -1.33 23.38
CA VAL A 421 43.21 -0.93 23.75
C VAL A 421 43.10 -0.98 25.26
N PRO A 422 42.60 0.06 25.96
CA PRO A 422 42.31 -0.05 27.39
C PRO A 422 40.91 -0.71 27.58
N GLU A 423 40.92 -1.73 28.44
CA GLU A 423 39.70 -2.33 29.02
C GLU A 423 38.92 -1.25 29.82
N ALA A 424 37.61 -1.20 29.61
CA ALA A 424 36.70 -0.44 30.45
C ALA A 424 35.92 -1.41 31.36
N ASP A 425 35.99 -1.12 32.63
CA ASP A 425 35.38 -1.82 33.76
C ASP A 425 33.84 -1.93 33.62
N ALA A 426 33.36 -3.13 33.95
CA ALA A 426 31.97 -3.39 34.29
C ALA A 426 31.71 -2.93 35.73
N ASP A 427 30.56 -2.27 35.89
CA ASP A 427 29.74 -2.16 37.11
C ASP A 427 29.25 -0.73 37.36
N GLU A 428 28.06 -0.42 36.87
CA GLU A 428 27.15 0.49 37.55
C GLU A 428 25.70 0.09 37.28
N GLN A 429 25.13 -0.70 38.19
CA GLN A 429 23.69 -0.93 38.29
C GLN A 429 23.05 0.35 38.84
N VAL A 430 22.25 1.02 37.98
CA VAL A 430 21.34 2.10 38.42
C VAL A 430 19.99 1.49 38.82
N SER A 431 19.62 1.71 40.07
CA SER A 431 18.39 1.27 40.71
C SER A 431 17.18 2.07 40.21
N MET A 432 16.05 1.38 40.03
CA MET A 432 14.78 1.88 39.50
C MET A 432 13.89 2.59 40.57
N GLU A 433 14.45 3.32 41.49
CA GLU A 433 13.71 4.00 42.59
C GLU A 433 13.66 5.54 42.52
N ASP A 434 14.23 6.17 41.49
CA ASP A 434 14.31 7.63 41.41
C ASP A 434 13.37 8.34 40.42
N TYR A 435 12.31 7.68 40.00
CA TYR A 435 11.23 8.31 39.23
C TYR A 435 9.85 7.85 39.73
N LEU A 436 9.47 8.46 40.86
CA LEU A 436 8.05 8.65 41.25
C LEU A 436 7.81 10.14 41.51
#